data_a927a6cb6fdb780b9efad1232f3090ab
#
_entry.id   a927a6cb6fdb780b9efad1232f3090ab
#
_cell.length_a   1.000
_cell.length_b   1.000
_cell.length_c   1.000
_cell.angle_alpha   90.00
_cell.angle_beta   90.00
_cell.angle_gamma   90.00
#
_symmetry.space_group_name_H-M   'P 1'
#
loop_
_entity.id
_entity.type
_entity.pdbx_description
1 polymer ?
#
loop_
_entity_poly.entity_id
_entity_poly.type
_entity_poly.pdbx_seq_one_letter_code
_entity_poly.pdbx_strand_id
1 'polypeptide(L)'
;MDVLCCRITVGDPDPDNPMKILNGVEMTEVHTIEINESYKKLIGTAKVTFPKGSVCRSTIIGNITLEGKDASRLTTEIMEDGVLIEKRTAQRLVDETTFKIGQRINIKLGYNGVMKNMFDGYITGYNSDSMLEIQCENMAYKLKLKKAPLFETPVKGTTVNDVLGGKYNILKDTGFKIHSDTKKYEIH
;
A
#
# COMPACT_ATOMS: atom_id res chain seq x y z
N MET A 1 -10.46 11.14 -27.56
CA MET A 1 -10.86 9.87 -26.90
C MET A 1 -10.06 9.79 -25.63
N ASP A 2 -10.72 9.77 -24.46
CA ASP A 2 -10.02 9.69 -23.18
C ASP A 2 -9.67 8.24 -22.88
N VAL A 3 -8.40 8.01 -22.57
CA VAL A 3 -7.88 6.67 -22.21
C VAL A 3 -7.78 6.59 -20.70
N LEU A 4 -8.57 5.69 -20.10
CA LEU A 4 -8.48 5.40 -18.68
C LEU A 4 -7.15 4.71 -18.39
N CYS A 5 -6.44 5.22 -17.39
CA CYS A 5 -5.16 4.69 -16.94
C CYS A 5 -5.24 4.29 -15.47
N CYS A 6 -4.63 3.17 -15.12
CA CYS A 6 -4.44 2.77 -13.74
C CYS A 6 -2.97 2.41 -13.48
N ARG A 7 -2.56 2.56 -12.23
CA ARG A 7 -1.26 2.11 -11.74
C ARG A 7 -1.44 1.63 -10.31
N ILE A 8 -1.13 0.38 -10.08
CA ILE A 8 -1.14 -0.22 -8.77
C ILE A 8 0.28 -0.57 -8.39
N THR A 9 0.74 -0.07 -7.26
CA THR A 9 2.06 -0.39 -6.71
C THR A 9 1.87 -1.16 -5.42
N VAL A 10 2.49 -2.33 -5.32
CA VAL A 10 2.44 -3.18 -4.12
C VAL A 10 3.87 -3.51 -3.71
N GLY A 11 4.15 -3.48 -2.41
CA GLY A 11 5.46 -3.85 -1.88
C GLY A 11 5.51 -3.79 -0.37
N ASP A 12 6.68 -4.02 0.18
CA ASP A 12 6.85 -4.05 1.62
C ASP A 12 6.80 -2.63 2.21
N PRO A 13 6.20 -2.45 3.41
CA PRO A 13 6.24 -1.16 4.09
C PRO A 13 7.66 -0.85 4.54
N ASP A 14 8.10 0.39 4.34
CA ASP A 14 9.36 0.87 4.88
C ASP A 14 9.25 0.97 6.42
N PRO A 15 10.14 0.33 7.20
CA PRO A 15 10.09 0.39 8.66
C PRO A 15 10.22 1.81 9.22
N ASP A 16 11.04 2.64 8.57
CA ASP A 16 11.33 4.01 9.01
C ASP A 16 10.30 5.02 8.51
N ASN A 17 9.68 4.72 7.36
CA ASN A 17 8.65 5.56 6.77
C ASN A 17 7.47 4.72 6.26
N PRO A 18 6.45 4.49 7.09
CA PRO A 18 5.29 3.67 6.72
C PRO A 18 4.52 4.14 5.46
N MET A 19 4.76 5.36 5.00
CA MET A 19 4.17 5.89 3.78
C MET A 19 4.91 5.48 2.50
N LYS A 20 6.12 4.94 2.63
CA LYS A 20 6.94 4.49 1.52
C LYS A 20 6.77 3.00 1.26
N ILE A 21 6.84 2.62 -0.01
CA ILE A 21 6.83 1.23 -0.46
C ILE A 21 8.25 0.84 -0.85
N LEU A 22 8.74 -0.25 -0.28
CA LEU A 22 10.00 -0.88 -0.65
C LEU A 22 9.74 -2.09 -1.54
N ASN A 23 10.70 -2.41 -2.42
CA ASN A 23 10.64 -3.58 -3.31
C ASN A 23 9.32 -3.67 -4.09
N GLY A 24 8.83 -2.49 -4.53
CA GLY A 24 7.53 -2.38 -5.15
C GLY A 24 7.45 -3.07 -6.51
N VAL A 25 6.36 -3.79 -6.73
CA VAL A 25 5.94 -4.26 -8.05
C VAL A 25 4.80 -3.37 -8.54
N GLU A 26 4.81 -3.09 -9.84
CA GLU A 26 3.84 -2.22 -10.49
C GLU A 26 2.98 -3.02 -11.46
N MET A 27 1.67 -2.77 -11.44
CA MET A 27 0.68 -3.38 -12.31
C MET A 27 -0.16 -2.29 -12.95
N THR A 28 -0.44 -2.44 -14.24
CA THR A 28 -1.25 -1.49 -15.03
C THR A 28 -2.47 -2.15 -15.65
N GLU A 29 -2.54 -3.48 -15.58
CA GLU A 29 -3.65 -4.27 -16.14
C GLU A 29 -4.49 -4.83 -15.01
N VAL A 30 -5.73 -4.38 -14.94
CA VAL A 30 -6.71 -4.79 -13.93
C VAL A 30 -8.05 -5.08 -14.60
N HIS A 31 -8.84 -5.95 -13.99
CA HIS A 31 -10.21 -6.20 -14.41
C HIS A 31 -11.18 -5.22 -13.76
N THR A 32 -11.15 -5.12 -12.45
CA THR A 32 -11.96 -4.17 -11.68
C THR A 32 -11.18 -3.57 -10.52
N ILE A 33 -11.52 -2.34 -10.17
CA ILE A 33 -11.08 -1.64 -8.96
C ILE A 33 -12.33 -1.06 -8.31
N GLU A 34 -12.62 -1.48 -7.08
CA GLU A 34 -13.68 -0.94 -6.24
C GLU A 34 -13.03 -0.26 -5.03
N ILE A 35 -13.32 1.03 -4.84
CA ILE A 35 -12.82 1.80 -3.69
C ILE A 35 -14.02 2.34 -2.94
N ASN A 36 -14.09 2.02 -1.65
CA ASN A 36 -15.15 2.44 -0.74
C ASN A 36 -14.55 3.22 0.42
N GLU A 37 -14.59 4.54 0.32
CA GLU A 37 -14.17 5.45 1.36
C GLU A 37 -15.35 6.34 1.80
N SER A 38 -15.48 6.55 3.09
CA SER A 38 -16.53 7.39 3.66
C SER A 38 -16.00 8.12 4.88
N TYR A 39 -16.35 9.39 5.01
CA TYR A 39 -16.06 10.19 6.21
C TYR A 39 -16.72 9.65 7.49
N LYS A 40 -17.74 8.80 7.35
CA LYS A 40 -18.43 8.15 8.48
C LYS A 40 -17.74 6.87 8.97
N LYS A 41 -16.82 6.32 8.20
CA LYS A 41 -16.10 5.09 8.52
C LYS A 41 -14.61 5.37 8.58
N LEU A 42 -13.97 5.01 9.68
CA LEU A 42 -12.53 5.17 9.84
C LEU A 42 -11.74 4.33 8.83
N ILE A 43 -12.24 3.14 8.53
CA ILE A 43 -11.57 2.20 7.63
C ILE A 43 -12.26 2.27 6.27
N GLY A 44 -11.52 2.79 5.29
CA GLY A 44 -11.84 2.66 3.88
C GLY A 44 -11.32 1.33 3.34
N THR A 45 -11.98 0.79 2.33
CA THR A 45 -11.63 -0.49 1.71
C THR A 45 -11.42 -0.35 0.22
N ALA A 46 -10.53 -1.16 -0.33
CA ALA A 46 -10.42 -1.33 -1.77
C ALA A 46 -10.39 -2.82 -2.12
N LYS A 47 -10.91 -3.14 -3.28
CA LYS A 47 -10.91 -4.46 -3.87
C LYS A 47 -10.39 -4.34 -5.30
N VAL A 48 -9.39 -5.15 -5.63
CA VAL A 48 -8.79 -5.16 -6.96
C VAL A 48 -8.80 -6.56 -7.50
N THR A 49 -9.31 -6.71 -8.73
CA THR A 49 -9.37 -7.99 -9.41
C THR A 49 -8.47 -7.96 -10.64
N PHE A 50 -7.62 -8.96 -10.78
CA PHE A 50 -6.71 -9.11 -11.90
C PHE A 50 -7.19 -10.19 -12.86
N PRO A 51 -7.15 -9.93 -14.19
CA PRO A 51 -7.41 -10.98 -15.16
C PRO A 51 -6.32 -12.07 -15.10
N LYS A 52 -6.68 -13.27 -15.51
CA LYS A 52 -5.69 -14.35 -15.65
C LYS A 52 -4.63 -13.95 -16.67
N GLY A 53 -3.35 -14.13 -16.30
CA GLY A 53 -2.23 -13.78 -17.16
C GLY A 53 -1.77 -12.33 -17.06
N SER A 54 -2.32 -11.54 -16.14
CA SER A 54 -1.79 -10.20 -15.82
C SER A 54 -0.31 -10.27 -15.46
N VAL A 55 0.40 -9.21 -15.79
CA VAL A 55 1.85 -9.11 -15.58
C VAL A 55 2.15 -7.99 -14.59
N CYS A 56 3.00 -8.28 -13.61
CA CYS A 56 3.59 -7.25 -12.76
C CYS A 56 5.02 -6.93 -13.23
N ARG A 57 5.42 -5.68 -13.00
CA ARG A 57 6.76 -5.17 -13.31
C ARG A 57 7.44 -4.74 -12.02
N SER A 58 8.65 -5.20 -11.80
CA SER A 58 9.51 -4.66 -10.74
C SER A 58 10.66 -3.89 -11.38
N THR A 59 10.87 -2.67 -10.91
CA THR A 59 12.06 -1.89 -11.29
C THR A 59 13.13 -2.16 -10.26
N ILE A 60 14.23 -2.73 -10.69
CA ILE A 60 15.35 -3.09 -9.84
C ILE A 60 16.54 -2.26 -10.28
N ILE A 61 17.12 -1.50 -9.37
CA ILE A 61 18.33 -0.70 -9.59
C ILE A 61 19.48 -1.46 -8.93
N GLY A 62 20.44 -1.96 -9.74
CA GLY A 62 21.62 -2.67 -9.26
C GLY A 62 21.83 -4.05 -9.88
N ASN A 63 22.90 -4.73 -9.49
CA ASN A 63 23.21 -6.09 -9.95
C ASN A 63 22.29 -7.11 -9.31
N ILE A 64 21.53 -7.84 -10.14
CA ILE A 64 20.65 -8.92 -9.68
C ILE A 64 21.08 -10.20 -10.32
N THR A 65 21.28 -11.19 -9.49
CA THR A 65 21.34 -12.59 -9.89
C THR A 65 19.92 -13.12 -9.86
N LEU A 66 19.33 -13.34 -11.02
CA LEU A 66 18.02 -14.01 -11.14
C LEU A 66 18.30 -15.50 -11.20
N GLU A 67 17.90 -16.22 -10.15
CA GLU A 67 17.89 -17.67 -10.13
C GLU A 67 16.48 -18.17 -10.44
N GLY A 68 16.35 -19.06 -11.44
CA GLY A 68 15.16 -19.85 -11.68
C GLY A 68 14.27 -19.38 -12.83
N LYS A 69 13.10 -20.02 -12.95
CA LYS A 69 12.14 -19.92 -14.06
C LYS A 69 11.41 -18.58 -14.17
N ASP A 70 11.64 -17.65 -13.24
CA ASP A 70 10.88 -16.40 -13.13
C ASP A 70 11.42 -15.23 -13.98
N ALA A 71 12.50 -15.44 -14.70
CA ALA A 71 13.13 -14.42 -15.55
C ALA A 71 12.50 -14.37 -16.95
N SER A 72 11.18 -14.14 -17.05
CA SER A 72 10.50 -14.25 -18.35
C SER A 72 10.79 -13.11 -19.32
N ARG A 73 11.14 -11.90 -18.86
CA ARG A 73 11.66 -10.81 -19.73
C ARG A 73 12.42 -9.76 -18.92
N LEU A 74 13.69 -9.58 -19.23
CA LEU A 74 14.50 -8.45 -18.79
C LEU A 74 14.55 -7.41 -19.90
N THR A 75 14.14 -6.18 -19.61
CA THR A 75 14.36 -5.05 -20.50
C THR A 75 15.45 -4.18 -19.88
N THR A 76 16.54 -3.95 -20.59
CA THR A 76 17.64 -3.07 -20.17
C THR A 76 17.46 -1.74 -20.87
N GLU A 77 17.34 -0.65 -20.12
CA GLU A 77 17.40 0.71 -20.66
C GLU A 77 18.81 1.28 -20.42
N ILE A 78 19.48 1.68 -21.49
CA ILE A 78 20.77 2.40 -21.46
C ILE A 78 20.44 3.89 -21.57
N MET A 79 20.82 4.71 -20.58
CA MET A 79 20.67 6.16 -20.66
C MET A 79 21.92 6.82 -21.29
N GLU A 80 21.69 7.88 -22.12
CA GLU A 80 22.66 8.42 -23.09
C GLU A 80 23.82 9.26 -22.54
N ASP A 81 23.97 9.52 -21.28
CA ASP A 81 25.01 10.42 -20.73
C ASP A 81 26.26 9.72 -20.18
N GLY A 82 26.59 8.55 -20.71
CA GLY A 82 27.85 7.86 -20.36
C GLY A 82 27.91 7.28 -18.95
N VAL A 83 26.86 7.41 -18.16
CA VAL A 83 26.67 6.74 -16.88
C VAL A 83 25.76 5.55 -17.11
N LEU A 84 26.31 4.35 -17.13
CA LEU A 84 25.57 3.09 -17.19
C LEU A 84 24.75 2.94 -15.91
N ILE A 85 23.54 3.45 -15.89
CA ILE A 85 22.53 3.07 -14.91
C ILE A 85 21.72 1.94 -15.56
N GLU A 86 22.13 0.71 -15.32
CA GLU A 86 21.34 -0.45 -15.73
C GLU A 86 20.03 -0.47 -14.94
N LYS A 87 18.97 0.02 -15.56
CA LYS A 87 17.61 -0.16 -15.06
C LYS A 87 17.08 -1.47 -15.62
N ARG A 88 17.04 -2.49 -14.81
CA ARG A 88 16.46 -3.79 -15.20
C ARG A 88 15.00 -3.83 -14.74
N THR A 89 14.10 -4.04 -15.68
CA THR A 89 12.68 -4.27 -15.40
C THR A 89 12.40 -5.75 -15.54
N ALA A 90 12.14 -6.43 -14.44
CA ALA A 90 11.69 -7.82 -14.45
C ALA A 90 10.17 -7.85 -14.58
N GLN A 91 9.66 -8.68 -15.48
CA GLN A 91 8.24 -8.95 -15.64
C GLN A 91 7.94 -10.39 -15.21
N ARG A 92 6.93 -10.58 -14.39
CA ARG A 92 6.42 -11.89 -14.03
C ARG A 92 4.89 -11.92 -14.05
N LEU A 93 4.32 -13.11 -14.18
CA LEU A 93 2.88 -13.30 -14.07
C LEU A 93 2.42 -12.98 -12.64
N VAL A 94 1.27 -12.35 -12.57
CA VAL A 94 0.60 -12.08 -11.28
C VAL A 94 -0.12 -13.35 -10.85
N ASP A 95 0.25 -13.86 -9.69
CA ASP A 95 -0.34 -15.00 -9.02
C ASP A 95 -0.52 -14.76 -7.52
N GLU A 96 -1.04 -15.73 -6.80
CA GLU A 96 -1.23 -15.64 -5.35
C GLU A 96 0.06 -15.40 -4.57
N THR A 97 1.21 -15.84 -5.11
CA THR A 97 2.52 -15.64 -4.45
C THR A 97 3.07 -14.23 -4.62
N THR A 98 2.47 -13.45 -5.53
CA THR A 98 2.85 -12.05 -5.80
C THR A 98 2.53 -11.16 -4.61
N PHE A 99 1.52 -11.50 -3.83
CA PHE A 99 0.99 -10.67 -2.75
C PHE A 99 1.12 -11.35 -1.40
N LYS A 100 1.38 -10.51 -0.37
CA LYS A 100 1.39 -10.95 1.02
C LYS A 100 0.48 -10.04 1.85
N ILE A 101 -0.23 -10.62 2.79
CA ILE A 101 -1.02 -9.86 3.76
C ILE A 101 -0.08 -8.93 4.55
N GLY A 102 -0.48 -7.67 4.69
CA GLY A 102 0.32 -6.64 5.35
C GLY A 102 1.25 -5.85 4.42
N GLN A 103 1.38 -6.21 3.14
CA GLN A 103 2.06 -5.36 2.17
C GLN A 103 1.30 -4.06 1.92
N ARG A 104 2.06 -3.02 1.61
CA ARG A 104 1.52 -1.72 1.19
C ARG A 104 0.98 -1.81 -0.22
N ILE A 105 -0.13 -1.09 -0.44
CA ILE A 105 -0.70 -0.89 -1.76
C ILE A 105 -1.01 0.57 -1.99
N ASN A 106 -0.69 1.06 -3.18
CA ASN A 106 -1.05 2.38 -3.65
C ASN A 106 -1.77 2.24 -5.00
N ILE A 107 -2.95 2.81 -5.12
CA ILE A 107 -3.78 2.77 -6.33
C ILE A 107 -3.92 4.17 -6.89
N LYS A 108 -3.43 4.36 -8.11
CA LYS A 108 -3.58 5.60 -8.88
C LYS A 108 -4.47 5.36 -10.07
N LEU A 109 -5.44 6.25 -10.26
CA LEU A 109 -6.35 6.24 -11.40
C LEU A 109 -6.31 7.59 -12.10
N GLY A 110 -6.60 7.59 -13.39
CA GLY A 110 -6.66 8.81 -14.16
C GLY A 110 -6.93 8.60 -15.64
N TYR A 111 -6.75 9.65 -16.38
CA TYR A 111 -6.98 9.68 -17.83
C TYR A 111 -5.77 10.26 -18.55
N ASN A 112 -5.48 9.74 -19.73
CA ASN A 112 -4.44 10.27 -20.63
C ASN A 112 -3.06 10.42 -19.96
N GLY A 113 -2.71 9.49 -19.04
CA GLY A 113 -1.44 9.51 -18.32
C GLY A 113 -1.41 10.43 -17.09
N VAL A 114 -2.41 11.28 -16.86
CA VAL A 114 -2.52 12.09 -15.64
C VAL A 114 -3.25 11.29 -14.57
N MET A 115 -2.52 10.84 -13.57
CA MET A 115 -3.03 9.96 -12.52
C MET A 115 -3.06 10.64 -11.15
N LYS A 116 -4.13 10.39 -10.40
CA LYS A 116 -4.28 10.81 -9.00
C LYS A 116 -4.21 9.60 -8.08
N ASN A 117 -3.68 9.80 -6.89
CA ASN A 117 -3.75 8.80 -5.83
C ASN A 117 -5.20 8.68 -5.34
N MET A 118 -5.77 7.50 -5.51
CA MET A 118 -7.17 7.22 -5.15
C MET A 118 -7.29 6.35 -3.91
N PHE A 119 -6.27 5.54 -3.61
CA PHE A 119 -6.26 4.70 -2.43
C PHE A 119 -4.83 4.43 -1.96
N ASP A 120 -4.65 4.41 -0.65
CA ASP A 120 -3.39 4.11 0.00
C ASP A 120 -3.67 3.24 1.24
N GLY A 121 -3.05 2.06 1.30
CA GLY A 121 -3.40 1.13 2.36
C GLY A 121 -2.53 -0.12 2.42
N TYR A 122 -3.13 -1.19 2.92
CA TYR A 122 -2.51 -2.49 3.14
C TYR A 122 -3.38 -3.61 2.58
N ILE A 123 -2.74 -4.65 2.06
CA ILE A 123 -3.41 -5.88 1.67
C ILE A 123 -3.82 -6.63 2.93
N THR A 124 -5.11 -6.96 3.02
CA THR A 124 -5.70 -7.67 4.16
C THR A 124 -6.15 -9.09 3.84
N GLY A 125 -6.30 -9.39 2.56
CA GLY A 125 -6.66 -10.71 2.08
C GLY A 125 -6.56 -10.83 0.57
N TYR A 126 -6.62 -12.05 0.08
CA TYR A 126 -6.73 -12.35 -1.35
C TYR A 126 -7.55 -13.62 -1.57
N ASN A 127 -8.13 -13.74 -2.76
CA ASN A 127 -8.85 -14.91 -3.23
C ASN A 127 -8.43 -15.22 -4.68
N SER A 128 -8.18 -16.48 -5.00
CA SER A 128 -7.69 -16.93 -6.32
C SER A 128 -8.59 -17.95 -7.01
N ASP A 129 -9.85 -18.13 -6.57
CA ASP A 129 -10.73 -19.18 -7.08
C ASP A 129 -10.98 -19.10 -8.59
N SER A 130 -11.27 -17.90 -9.10
CA SER A 130 -11.54 -17.71 -10.54
C SER A 130 -10.62 -16.67 -11.18
N MET A 131 -10.52 -15.50 -10.57
CA MET A 131 -9.60 -14.42 -10.85
C MET A 131 -8.87 -14.09 -9.57
N LEU A 132 -7.66 -13.57 -9.68
CA LEU A 132 -6.95 -13.11 -8.49
C LEU A 132 -7.58 -11.80 -7.99
N GLU A 133 -8.19 -11.86 -6.84
CA GLU A 133 -8.79 -10.74 -6.14
C GLU A 133 -7.99 -10.41 -4.90
N ILE A 134 -7.60 -9.15 -4.72
CA ILE A 134 -6.98 -8.66 -3.49
C ILE A 134 -7.94 -7.72 -2.76
N GLN A 135 -7.98 -7.87 -1.44
CA GLN A 135 -8.76 -7.05 -0.52
C GLN A 135 -7.80 -6.17 0.27
N CYS A 136 -8.17 -4.90 0.41
CA CYS A 136 -7.31 -3.90 1.01
C CYS A 136 -8.09 -3.04 1.99
N GLU A 137 -7.41 -2.61 3.06
CA GLU A 137 -7.89 -1.59 3.98
C GLU A 137 -6.94 -0.39 3.94
N ASN A 138 -7.46 0.81 4.14
CA ASN A 138 -6.66 2.03 4.14
C ASN A 138 -5.65 2.07 5.30
N MET A 139 -4.92 3.16 5.44
CA MET A 139 -3.89 3.31 6.47
C MET A 139 -4.37 3.02 7.90
N ALA A 140 -5.67 3.16 8.18
CA ALA A 140 -6.24 2.86 9.50
C ALA A 140 -6.16 1.37 9.88
N TYR A 141 -5.86 0.47 8.93
CA TYR A 141 -5.54 -0.94 9.20
C TYR A 141 -4.49 -1.10 10.32
N LYS A 142 -3.46 -0.25 10.33
CA LYS A 142 -2.44 -0.29 11.39
C LYS A 142 -2.98 0.00 12.78
N LEU A 143 -3.99 0.86 12.90
CA LEU A 143 -4.67 1.10 14.18
C LEU A 143 -5.44 -0.13 14.65
N LYS A 144 -6.08 -0.84 13.73
CA LYS A 144 -6.79 -2.09 14.01
C LYS A 144 -5.86 -3.20 14.55
N LEU A 145 -4.62 -3.23 14.10
CA LEU A 145 -3.62 -4.20 14.58
C LEU A 145 -3.07 -3.88 15.98
N LYS A 146 -3.23 -2.65 16.45
CA LYS A 146 -2.79 -2.27 17.79
C LYS A 146 -3.75 -2.85 18.81
N LYS A 147 -3.21 -3.66 19.73
CA LYS A 147 -3.96 -4.05 20.91
C LYS A 147 -4.10 -2.82 21.79
N ALA A 148 -5.34 -2.34 21.97
CA ALA A 148 -5.62 -1.34 22.97
C ALA A 148 -5.22 -1.95 24.34
N PRO A 149 -4.39 -1.26 25.13
CA PRO A 149 -4.18 -1.70 26.50
C PRO A 149 -5.54 -1.72 27.19
N LEU A 150 -5.73 -2.64 28.15
CA LEU A 150 -6.91 -2.62 29.01
C LEU A 150 -6.95 -1.24 29.67
N PHE A 151 -7.91 -0.43 29.25
CA PHE A 151 -8.09 0.91 29.81
C PHE A 151 -8.60 0.73 31.23
N GLU A 152 -7.80 1.08 32.21
CA GLU A 152 -8.32 1.58 33.45
C GLU A 152 -9.18 2.80 33.09
N THR A 153 -10.35 2.91 33.70
CA THR A 153 -11.30 3.99 33.46
C THR A 153 -10.59 5.33 33.33
N PRO A 154 -10.80 6.10 32.25
CA PRO A 154 -10.11 7.38 32.07
C PRO A 154 -10.31 8.25 33.31
N VAL A 155 -9.23 8.70 33.90
CA VAL A 155 -9.31 9.64 35.03
C VAL A 155 -9.78 10.97 34.46
N LYS A 156 -10.68 11.64 35.18
CA LYS A 156 -11.16 12.99 34.82
C LYS A 156 -9.99 13.91 34.47
N GLY A 157 -10.05 14.57 33.33
CA GLY A 157 -8.98 15.42 32.80
C GLY A 157 -8.00 14.71 31.85
N THR A 158 -8.23 13.41 31.52
CA THR A 158 -7.45 12.72 30.51
C THR A 158 -7.71 13.30 29.11
N THR A 159 -6.66 13.69 28.41
CA THR A 159 -6.80 14.25 27.05
C THR A 159 -6.67 13.17 25.98
N VAL A 160 -7.14 13.48 24.77
CA VAL A 160 -6.91 12.62 23.58
C VAL A 160 -5.40 12.36 23.38
N ASN A 161 -4.56 13.36 23.64
CA ASN A 161 -3.12 13.20 23.53
C ASN A 161 -2.57 12.18 24.55
N ASP A 162 -3.09 12.16 25.77
CA ASP A 162 -2.63 11.22 26.80
C ASP A 162 -2.96 9.77 26.43
N VAL A 163 -4.10 9.55 25.80
CA VAL A 163 -4.53 8.21 25.36
C VAL A 163 -3.82 7.76 24.10
N LEU A 164 -3.75 8.59 23.09
CA LEU A 164 -3.25 8.20 21.78
C LEU A 164 -1.72 8.32 21.65
N GLY A 165 -1.13 9.38 22.20
CA GLY A 165 0.29 9.70 22.05
C GLY A 165 1.13 9.65 23.32
N GLY A 166 0.46 9.66 24.49
CA GLY A 166 1.12 9.70 25.80
C GLY A 166 1.39 8.29 26.37
N LYS A 167 0.84 8.04 27.58
CA LYS A 167 1.08 6.82 28.36
C LYS A 167 0.86 5.52 27.58
N TYR A 168 -0.16 5.46 26.73
CA TYR A 168 -0.54 4.25 26.00
C TYR A 168 0.12 4.12 24.64
N ASN A 169 0.62 5.24 24.08
CA ASN A 169 1.39 5.29 22.83
C ASN A 169 0.78 4.47 21.67
N ILE A 170 -0.56 4.53 21.54
CA ILE A 170 -1.32 3.74 20.53
C ILE A 170 -0.88 4.05 19.12
N LEU A 171 -0.50 5.32 18.86
CA LEU A 171 -0.07 5.76 17.53
C LEU A 171 1.39 5.44 17.19
N LYS A 172 2.16 4.88 18.12
CA LYS A 172 3.54 4.49 17.85
C LYS A 172 3.61 3.53 16.66
N ASP A 173 4.54 3.76 15.75
CA ASP A 173 4.82 2.94 14.56
C ASP A 173 3.65 2.82 13.56
N THR A 174 2.60 3.64 13.71
CA THR A 174 1.47 3.65 12.79
C THR A 174 1.62 4.66 11.65
N GLY A 175 2.48 5.66 11.81
CA GLY A 175 2.60 6.80 10.92
C GLY A 175 1.55 7.90 11.13
N PHE A 176 0.56 7.67 12.02
CA PHE A 176 -0.45 8.69 12.35
C PHE A 176 0.09 9.70 13.35
N LYS A 177 -0.40 10.94 13.21
CA LYS A 177 -0.13 12.04 14.13
C LYS A 177 -1.45 12.64 14.59
N ILE A 178 -1.51 13.06 15.86
CA ILE A 178 -2.65 13.77 16.38
C ILE A 178 -2.58 15.22 15.89
N HIS A 179 -3.68 15.71 15.31
CA HIS A 179 -3.79 17.11 14.92
C HIS A 179 -3.65 18.02 16.15
N SER A 180 -2.98 19.16 16.00
CA SER A 180 -2.72 20.10 17.11
C SER A 180 -3.99 20.49 17.87
N ASP A 181 -5.07 20.72 17.15
CA ASP A 181 -6.34 21.14 17.73
C ASP A 181 -7.03 20.03 18.54
N THR A 182 -6.78 18.77 18.16
CA THR A 182 -7.41 17.60 18.81
C THR A 182 -6.70 17.22 20.12
N LYS A 183 -5.44 17.59 20.29
CA LYS A 183 -4.61 17.19 21.45
C LYS A 183 -5.22 17.61 22.80
N LYS A 184 -5.93 18.72 22.83
CA LYS A 184 -6.44 19.36 24.05
C LYS A 184 -7.83 18.87 24.47
N TYR A 185 -8.52 18.08 23.63
CA TYR A 185 -9.85 17.59 23.96
C TYR A 185 -9.76 16.59 25.12
N GLU A 186 -10.54 16.85 26.16
CA GLU A 186 -10.72 15.93 27.27
C GLU A 186 -11.68 14.81 26.87
N ILE A 187 -11.41 13.61 27.39
CA ILE A 187 -12.27 12.45 27.20
C ILE A 187 -13.22 12.42 28.41
N HIS A 188 -14.52 12.43 28.15
CA HIS A 188 -15.58 12.39 29.15
C HIS A 188 -16.22 11.02 29.23
#